data_49e780898477e561e4a8a4b190b1be3b
#
_entry.id   49e780898477e561e4a8a4b190b1be3b
#
_cell.length_a   1.000
_cell.length_b   1.000
_cell.length_c   1.000
_cell.angle_alpha   90.00
_cell.angle_beta   90.00
_cell.angle_gamma   90.00
#
_symmetry.space_group_name_H-M   'P 1'
#
loop_
_entity.id
_entity.type
_entity.pdbx_description
1 polymer ?
#
loop_
_entity_poly.entity_id
_entity_poly.type
_entity_poly.pdbx_seq_one_letter_code
_entity_poly.pdbx_strand_id
1 'polypeptide(L)'
;MKEESRNSKGNARQVKLNNGLTVTKSGKVYKGKSVCEVGNCIGDGDLDMRVPIEPFVEYEVHHRQWKRYEWKRIDVDKLMEIAGYVNGNKEQFKDPAILHKDNDWLNFNSDNLEWTDRSDPRYREYHNRKVDDMNALGRKLNGDKWNYMEKQARFQHI
;
A
#
# COMPACT_ATOMS: atom_id res chain seq x y z
N MET A 1 -19.42 0.32 -2.82
CA MET A 1 -19.66 0.48 -4.26
C MET A 1 -18.69 1.50 -4.83
N LYS A 2 -18.37 1.38 -6.07
CA LYS A 2 -17.43 2.27 -6.75
C LYS A 2 -18.05 2.81 -8.03
N GLU A 3 -17.65 4.02 -8.39
CA GLU A 3 -18.05 4.63 -9.65
C GLU A 3 -16.87 4.60 -10.61
N GLU A 4 -17.11 4.12 -11.81
CA GLU A 4 -16.09 4.11 -12.83
C GLU A 4 -16.22 5.33 -13.70
N SER A 5 -15.10 6.00 -13.94
CA SER A 5 -15.10 7.02 -14.91
C SER A 5 -14.51 6.44 -16.16
N ARG A 6 -15.17 5.85 -17.03
CA ARG A 6 -14.69 5.26 -18.04
C ARG A 6 -15.36 4.83 -18.89
N ASN A 7 -15.17 4.34 -19.52
CA ASN A 7 -15.84 4.08 -20.65
C ASN A 7 -15.66 2.72 -21.15
N SER A 8 -14.99 1.89 -20.49
CA SER A 8 -14.90 0.54 -20.89
C SER A 8 -14.62 -0.35 -19.75
N LYS A 9 -15.12 -1.57 -19.83
CA LYS A 9 -14.99 -2.52 -18.84
C LYS A 9 -13.62 -2.82 -18.56
N GLY A 10 -13.21 -2.80 -17.32
CA GLY A 10 -11.89 -3.15 -16.86
C GLY A 10 -10.78 -2.20 -17.28
N ASN A 11 -11.11 -1.16 -18.05
CA ASN A 11 -10.15 -0.19 -18.53
C ASN A 11 -10.40 1.21 -18.00
N ALA A 12 -11.18 1.33 -16.96
CA ALA A 12 -11.41 2.63 -16.34
C ALA A 12 -10.09 3.20 -15.85
N ARG A 13 -9.85 4.48 -16.18
CA ARG A 13 -8.62 5.17 -15.77
C ARG A 13 -8.60 5.51 -14.30
N GLN A 14 -9.78 5.65 -13.70
CA GLN A 14 -9.91 5.94 -12.29
C GLN A 14 -11.21 5.39 -11.77
N VAL A 15 -11.23 5.12 -10.47
CA VAL A 15 -12.39 4.59 -9.78
C VAL A 15 -12.60 5.38 -8.51
N LYS A 16 -13.83 5.87 -8.31
CA LYS A 16 -14.20 6.54 -7.07
C LYS A 16 -14.76 5.51 -6.10
N LEU A 17 -14.20 5.45 -4.90
CA LEU A 17 -14.56 4.48 -3.88
C LEU A 17 -15.58 5.05 -2.89
N ASN A 18 -16.22 4.18 -2.13
CA ASN A 18 -17.22 4.59 -1.14
C ASN A 18 -16.64 5.45 -0.01
N ASN A 19 -15.34 5.33 0.25
CA ASN A 19 -14.67 6.14 1.27
C ASN A 19 -14.36 7.57 0.81
N GLY A 20 -14.75 7.91 -0.41
CA GLY A 20 -14.51 9.24 -0.97
C GLY A 20 -13.19 9.40 -1.69
N LEU A 21 -12.36 8.36 -1.69
CA LEU A 21 -11.08 8.40 -2.41
C LEU A 21 -11.28 8.00 -3.86
N THR A 22 -10.52 8.62 -4.76
CA THR A 22 -10.44 8.22 -6.16
C THR A 22 -9.08 7.63 -6.41
N VAL A 23 -9.05 6.45 -7.03
CA VAL A 23 -7.82 5.71 -7.30
C VAL A 23 -7.64 5.60 -8.80
N THR A 24 -6.45 5.90 -9.29
CA THR A 24 -6.16 5.79 -10.72
C THR A 24 -5.49 4.47 -11.04
N LYS A 25 -5.58 4.05 -12.29
CA LYS A 25 -4.90 2.84 -12.77
C LYS A 25 -3.39 2.92 -12.60
N SER A 26 -2.82 4.12 -12.62
CA SER A 26 -1.39 4.32 -12.42
C SER A 26 -0.97 4.28 -10.95
N GLY A 27 -1.92 4.15 -10.01
CA GLY A 27 -1.62 4.05 -8.60
C GLY A 27 -1.64 5.37 -7.83
N LYS A 28 -2.19 6.42 -8.43
CA LYS A 28 -2.37 7.70 -7.73
C LYS A 28 -3.68 7.72 -6.98
N VAL A 29 -3.71 8.42 -5.87
CA VAL A 29 -4.89 8.52 -5.01
C VAL A 29 -5.26 9.98 -4.81
N TYR A 30 -6.54 10.28 -4.89
CA TYR A 30 -7.07 11.64 -4.71
C TYR A 30 -8.21 11.65 -3.72
N LYS A 31 -8.33 12.74 -2.99
CA LYS A 31 -9.52 13.07 -2.20
C LYS A 31 -10.12 14.32 -2.85
N GLY A 32 -11.24 14.16 -3.56
CA GLY A 32 -11.74 15.23 -4.41
C GLY A 32 -10.72 15.58 -5.49
N LYS A 33 -10.27 16.82 -5.53
CA LYS A 33 -9.24 17.28 -6.47
C LYS A 33 -7.84 17.25 -5.88
N SER A 34 -7.72 16.93 -4.59
CA SER A 34 -6.43 16.97 -3.89
C SER A 34 -5.73 15.63 -3.97
N VAL A 35 -4.43 15.65 -4.24
CA VAL A 35 -3.61 14.45 -4.24
C VAL A 35 -3.37 14.00 -2.80
N CYS A 36 -3.55 12.70 -2.55
CA CYS A 36 -3.15 12.09 -1.29
C CYS A 36 -1.75 11.54 -1.47
N GLU A 37 -0.78 12.11 -0.76
CA GLU A 37 0.59 11.63 -0.84
C GLU A 37 0.72 10.25 -0.23
N VAL A 38 1.48 9.37 -0.88
CA VAL A 38 1.76 8.04 -0.38
C VAL A 38 2.90 8.12 0.63
N GLY A 39 2.62 7.68 1.85
CA GLY A 39 3.64 7.57 2.88
C GLY A 39 4.09 6.13 3.04
N ASN A 40 5.31 5.92 3.54
CA ASN A 40 5.85 4.60 3.80
C ASN A 40 6.62 4.53 5.12
N CYS A 41 6.40 5.48 5.99
CA CYS A 41 6.96 5.43 7.34
C CYS A 41 6.07 6.20 8.30
N ILE A 42 6.14 5.84 9.59
CA ILE A 42 5.41 6.50 10.66
C ILE A 42 6.36 6.82 11.81
N GLY A 43 5.98 7.80 12.62
CA GLY A 43 6.76 8.13 13.81
C GLY A 43 6.51 7.14 14.93
N ASP A 44 7.57 6.81 15.66
CA ASP A 44 7.48 6.10 16.93
C ASP A 44 7.89 7.09 18.01
N GLY A 45 6.92 7.61 18.74
CA GLY A 45 7.16 8.64 19.76
C GLY A 45 8.00 8.16 20.93
N ASP A 46 7.90 6.88 21.28
CA ASP A 46 8.62 6.33 22.42
C ASP A 46 10.12 6.18 22.14
N LEU A 47 10.45 5.79 20.92
CA LEU A 47 11.84 5.56 20.52
C LEU A 47 12.41 6.73 19.70
N ASP A 48 11.61 7.74 19.42
CA ASP A 48 11.98 8.88 18.59
C ASP A 48 12.57 8.39 17.23
N MET A 49 11.84 7.50 16.59
CA MET A 49 12.24 6.90 15.32
C MET A 49 11.17 7.09 14.26
N ARG A 50 11.59 6.99 13.01
CA ARG A 50 10.68 6.89 11.87
C ARG A 50 10.75 5.47 11.33
N VAL A 51 9.64 4.74 11.46
CA VAL A 51 9.58 3.31 11.15
C VAL A 51 8.98 3.11 9.77
N PRO A 52 9.70 2.47 8.84
CA PRO A 52 9.13 2.09 7.55
C PRO A 52 7.98 1.11 7.72
N ILE A 53 6.90 1.35 6.98
CA ILE A 53 5.72 0.46 6.96
C ILE A 53 5.23 0.33 5.52
N GLU A 54 4.23 -0.53 5.33
CA GLU A 54 3.59 -0.67 4.03
C GLU A 54 3.09 0.71 3.53
N PRO A 55 3.26 1.01 2.24
CA PRO A 55 2.81 2.29 1.68
C PRO A 55 1.33 2.51 1.91
N PHE A 56 0.99 3.71 2.35
CA PHE A 56 -0.36 4.08 2.75
C PHE A 56 -0.69 5.50 2.34
N VAL A 57 -1.98 5.82 2.35
CA VAL A 57 -2.44 7.21 2.30
C VAL A 57 -3.27 7.50 3.54
N GLU A 58 -3.25 8.75 3.98
CA GLU A 58 -4.11 9.22 5.05
C GLU A 58 -5.13 10.19 4.48
N TYR A 59 -6.35 10.12 4.98
CA TYR A 59 -7.42 10.98 4.51
C TYR A 59 -8.36 11.32 5.65
N GLU A 60 -8.97 12.49 5.56
CA GLU A 60 -9.86 12.98 6.59
C GLU A 60 -11.30 12.56 6.30
N VAL A 61 -12.01 12.10 7.32
CA VAL A 61 -13.42 11.74 7.23
C VAL A 61 -14.19 12.61 8.19
N HIS A 62 -15.28 13.24 7.68
CA HIS A 62 -16.13 14.07 8.50
C HIS A 62 -17.29 13.24 9.04
N HIS A 63 -17.40 13.16 10.37
CA HIS A 63 -18.52 12.50 11.05
C HIS A 63 -19.60 13.53 11.36
N ARG A 64 -20.61 13.60 10.51
CA ARG A 64 -21.68 14.59 10.64
C ARG A 64 -22.41 14.50 11.96
N GLN A 65 -22.64 13.27 12.43
CA GLN A 65 -23.39 13.03 13.66
C GLN A 65 -22.69 13.64 14.88
N TRP A 66 -21.35 13.56 14.91
CA TRP A 66 -20.56 14.04 16.02
C TRP A 66 -19.85 15.36 15.72
N LYS A 67 -20.08 15.92 14.54
CA LYS A 67 -19.49 17.19 14.10
C LYS A 67 -17.98 17.23 14.32
N ARG A 68 -17.32 16.15 13.95
CA ARG A 68 -15.87 16.04 14.09
C ARG A 68 -15.23 15.40 12.86
N TYR A 69 -13.94 15.61 12.71
CA TYR A 69 -13.15 14.99 11.67
C TYR A 69 -12.28 13.90 12.28
N GLU A 70 -12.03 12.86 11.50
CA GLU A 70 -11.17 11.76 11.89
C GLU A 70 -10.22 11.46 10.74
N TRP A 71 -8.95 11.28 11.05
CA TRP A 71 -7.97 10.84 10.07
C TRP A 71 -7.97 9.33 10.01
N LYS A 72 -8.07 8.79 8.80
CA LYS A 72 -7.99 7.36 8.55
C LYS A 72 -6.81 7.07 7.65
N ARG A 73 -6.29 5.86 7.77
CA ARG A 73 -5.16 5.39 6.98
C ARG A 73 -5.55 4.10 6.29
N ILE A 74 -5.14 3.95 5.02
CA ILE A 74 -5.39 2.73 4.26
C ILE A 74 -4.18 2.44 3.38
N ASP A 75 -3.81 1.17 3.31
CA ASP A 75 -2.69 0.74 2.48
C ASP A 75 -3.04 0.90 1.00
N VAL A 76 -2.06 1.31 0.20
CA VAL A 76 -2.28 1.53 -1.24
C VAL A 76 -2.60 0.22 -1.95
N ASP A 77 -1.95 -0.90 -1.56
CA ASP A 77 -2.31 -2.21 -2.10
C ASP A 77 -3.78 -2.52 -1.89
N LYS A 78 -4.31 -2.20 -0.71
CA LYS A 78 -5.73 -2.42 -0.41
C LYS A 78 -6.63 -1.55 -1.28
N LEU A 79 -6.25 -0.31 -1.51
CA LEU A 79 -7.00 0.58 -2.40
C LEU A 79 -7.01 0.04 -3.83
N MET A 80 -5.87 -0.43 -4.32
CA MET A 80 -5.78 -1.01 -5.67
C MET A 80 -6.63 -2.27 -5.77
N GLU A 81 -6.67 -3.08 -4.72
CA GLU A 81 -7.53 -4.25 -4.66
C GLU A 81 -9.00 -3.86 -4.75
N ILE A 82 -9.43 -2.92 -3.91
CA ILE A 82 -10.84 -2.47 -3.86
C ILE A 82 -11.25 -1.87 -5.21
N ALA A 83 -10.36 -1.13 -5.85
CA ALA A 83 -10.62 -0.52 -7.14
C ALA A 83 -10.67 -1.52 -8.30
N GLY A 84 -10.24 -2.77 -8.07
CA GLY A 84 -10.21 -3.79 -9.13
C GLY A 84 -8.99 -3.69 -10.03
N TYR A 85 -7.91 -3.09 -9.56
CA TYR A 85 -6.71 -2.85 -10.34
C TYR A 85 -5.59 -3.88 -10.14
N VAL A 86 -5.85 -4.93 -9.36
CA VAL A 86 -4.89 -6.03 -9.22
C VAL A 86 -5.26 -7.11 -10.22
N ASN A 87 -4.33 -7.47 -11.10
CA ASN A 87 -4.59 -8.43 -12.17
C ASN A 87 -4.68 -9.86 -11.63
N GLY A 88 -5.48 -10.69 -12.31
CA GLY A 88 -5.67 -12.07 -11.92
C GLY A 88 -6.90 -12.26 -11.03
N ASN A 89 -7.05 -13.47 -10.50
CA ASN A 89 -8.19 -13.84 -9.70
C ASN A 89 -7.73 -14.28 -8.31
N LYS A 90 -8.01 -13.45 -7.31
CA LYS A 90 -7.66 -13.69 -5.91
C LYS A 90 -8.10 -15.06 -5.42
N GLU A 91 -9.27 -15.51 -5.87
CA GLU A 91 -9.89 -16.73 -5.38
C GLU A 91 -9.21 -18.01 -5.87
N GLN A 92 -8.32 -17.91 -6.85
CA GLN A 92 -7.55 -19.05 -7.32
C GLN A 92 -6.44 -19.47 -6.35
N PHE A 93 -6.16 -18.68 -5.34
CA PHE A 93 -5.03 -18.90 -4.44
C PHE A 93 -5.51 -19.22 -3.04
N LYS A 94 -4.83 -20.17 -2.39
CA LYS A 94 -5.14 -20.57 -1.03
C LYS A 94 -4.79 -19.46 -0.02
N ASP A 95 -3.67 -18.81 -0.23
CA ASP A 95 -3.19 -17.73 0.63
C ASP A 95 -2.81 -16.55 -0.27
N PRO A 96 -3.81 -15.79 -0.75
CA PRO A 96 -3.56 -14.78 -1.77
C PRO A 96 -2.72 -13.62 -1.27
N ALA A 97 -1.88 -13.12 -2.14
CA ALA A 97 -1.05 -11.94 -1.90
C ALA A 97 -0.91 -11.14 -3.19
N ILE A 98 -0.59 -9.87 -3.05
CA ILE A 98 -0.37 -8.98 -4.19
C ILE A 98 1.11 -8.92 -4.49
N LEU A 99 1.48 -9.31 -5.71
CA LEU A 99 2.85 -9.28 -6.20
C LEU A 99 3.08 -7.99 -6.97
N HIS A 100 4.18 -7.28 -6.64
CA HIS A 100 4.70 -6.21 -7.47
C HIS A 100 5.75 -6.84 -8.40
N LYS A 101 5.42 -6.98 -9.67
CA LYS A 101 6.18 -7.83 -10.60
C LYS A 101 7.61 -7.37 -10.83
N ASP A 102 7.88 -6.08 -10.69
CA ASP A 102 9.22 -5.51 -10.85
C ASP A 102 10.03 -5.48 -9.56
N ASN A 103 9.50 -6.06 -8.48
CA ASN A 103 10.09 -6.05 -7.14
C ASN A 103 10.19 -4.66 -6.50
N ASP A 104 9.56 -3.65 -7.09
CA ASP A 104 9.51 -2.31 -6.51
C ASP A 104 8.22 -2.16 -5.71
N TRP A 105 8.35 -2.17 -4.40
CA TRP A 105 7.20 -2.10 -3.48
C TRP A 105 6.48 -0.75 -3.48
N LEU A 106 7.05 0.25 -4.17
CA LEU A 106 6.46 1.58 -4.31
C LEU A 106 5.83 1.80 -5.69
N ASN A 107 5.88 0.81 -6.57
CA ASN A 107 5.29 0.91 -7.90
C ASN A 107 3.89 0.31 -7.90
N PHE A 108 2.88 1.18 -7.80
CA PHE A 108 1.48 0.79 -7.72
C PHE A 108 0.74 0.88 -9.06
N ASN A 109 1.45 0.98 -10.17
CA ASN A 109 0.81 0.90 -11.47
C ASN A 109 0.11 -0.46 -11.61
N SER A 110 -1.15 -0.44 -12.06
CA SER A 110 -1.94 -1.67 -12.21
C SER A 110 -1.23 -2.75 -13.02
N ASP A 111 -0.49 -2.35 -14.06
CA ASP A 111 0.24 -3.30 -14.89
C ASP A 111 1.32 -4.05 -14.13
N ASN A 112 1.72 -3.53 -12.96
CA ASN A 112 2.73 -4.13 -12.10
C ASN A 112 2.14 -5.01 -11.00
N LEU A 113 0.82 -4.99 -10.81
CA LEU A 113 0.16 -5.67 -9.69
C LEU A 113 -0.54 -6.94 -10.16
N GLU A 114 -0.27 -8.05 -9.46
CA GLU A 114 -0.81 -9.34 -9.83
C GLU A 114 -1.12 -10.15 -8.58
N TRP A 115 -2.28 -10.84 -8.57
CA TRP A 115 -2.57 -11.79 -7.51
C TRP A 115 -1.66 -13.01 -7.66
N THR A 116 -1.17 -13.48 -6.53
CA THR A 116 -0.38 -14.72 -6.47
C THR A 116 -0.60 -15.38 -5.10
N ASP A 117 0.08 -16.49 -4.85
CA ASP A 117 0.07 -17.15 -3.56
C ASP A 117 1.33 -16.77 -2.78
N ARG A 118 1.24 -16.66 -1.46
CA ARG A 118 2.41 -16.35 -0.62
C ARG A 118 3.52 -17.37 -0.74
N SER A 119 3.21 -18.58 -1.18
CA SER A 119 4.22 -19.62 -1.42
C SER A 119 4.95 -19.48 -2.75
N ASP A 120 4.50 -18.58 -3.63
CA ASP A 120 5.15 -18.35 -4.93
C ASP A 120 6.57 -17.82 -4.70
N PRO A 121 7.59 -18.45 -5.32
CA PRO A 121 8.97 -17.95 -5.18
C PRO A 121 9.14 -16.51 -5.62
N ARG A 122 8.39 -16.05 -6.63
CA ARG A 122 8.44 -14.65 -7.07
C ARG A 122 7.96 -13.72 -5.97
N TYR A 123 6.91 -14.11 -5.23
CA TYR A 123 6.41 -13.31 -4.14
C TYR A 123 7.42 -13.25 -2.99
N ARG A 124 8.06 -14.37 -2.69
CA ARG A 124 9.10 -14.42 -1.65
C ARG A 124 10.28 -13.51 -1.98
N GLU A 125 10.70 -13.52 -3.24
CA GLU A 125 11.76 -12.63 -3.70
C GLU A 125 11.35 -11.17 -3.56
N TYR A 126 10.17 -10.82 -4.03
CA TYR A 126 9.62 -9.47 -3.88
C TYR A 126 9.56 -9.06 -2.41
N HIS A 127 9.03 -9.92 -1.56
CA HIS A 127 8.89 -9.64 -0.13
C HIS A 127 10.24 -9.41 0.53
N ASN A 128 11.23 -10.24 0.21
CA ASN A 128 12.59 -10.07 0.75
C ASN A 128 13.23 -8.77 0.29
N ARG A 129 13.04 -8.41 -0.97
CA ARG A 129 13.52 -7.12 -1.48
C ARG A 129 12.86 -5.96 -0.76
N LYS A 130 11.55 -6.05 -0.52
CA LYS A 130 10.83 -5.02 0.21
C LYS A 130 11.38 -4.87 1.62
N VAL A 131 11.63 -5.97 2.31
CA VAL A 131 12.21 -5.93 3.66
C VAL A 131 13.61 -5.30 3.65
N ASP A 132 14.43 -5.68 2.69
CA ASP A 132 15.76 -5.09 2.56
C ASP A 132 15.69 -3.58 2.32
N ASP A 133 14.77 -3.14 1.46
CA ASP A 133 14.57 -1.73 1.18
C ASP A 133 14.04 -0.98 2.42
N MET A 134 13.13 -1.58 3.16
CA MET A 134 12.62 -1.02 4.40
C MET A 134 13.74 -0.86 5.44
N ASN A 135 14.60 -1.86 5.58
CA ASN A 135 15.72 -1.78 6.50
C ASN A 135 16.73 -0.70 6.09
N ALA A 136 16.99 -0.61 4.78
CA ALA A 136 17.86 0.45 4.27
C ALA A 136 17.28 1.84 4.58
N LEU A 137 15.97 2.01 4.38
CA LEU A 137 15.29 3.25 4.72
C LEU A 137 15.35 3.52 6.23
N GLY A 138 15.12 2.51 7.04
CA GLY A 138 15.19 2.62 8.49
C GLY A 138 16.56 3.11 8.96
N ARG A 139 17.64 2.55 8.41
CA ARG A 139 19.00 2.98 8.72
C ARG A 139 19.23 4.44 8.28
N LYS A 140 18.75 4.80 7.11
CA LYS A 140 18.89 6.15 6.58
C LYS A 140 18.22 7.19 7.47
N LEU A 141 17.04 6.87 7.98
CA LEU A 141 16.24 7.81 8.77
C LEU A 141 16.62 7.84 10.25
N ASN A 142 17.13 6.74 10.82
CA ASN A 142 17.32 6.60 12.26
C ASN A 142 18.75 6.31 12.70
N GLY A 143 19.64 5.99 11.78
CA GLY A 143 21.03 5.65 12.13
C GLY A 143 21.11 4.39 12.98
N ASP A 144 21.95 4.44 14.03
CA ASP A 144 22.24 3.28 14.88
C ASP A 144 21.02 2.74 15.63
N LYS A 145 20.03 3.58 15.87
CA LYS A 145 18.79 3.15 16.53
C LYS A 145 18.09 2.02 15.78
N TRP A 146 18.27 1.97 14.46
CA TRP A 146 17.59 1.00 13.62
C TRP A 146 18.14 -0.42 13.72
N ASN A 147 19.36 -0.59 14.21
CA ASN A 147 19.99 -1.92 14.25
C ASN A 147 19.15 -2.96 15.00
N TYR A 148 18.50 -2.57 16.08
CA TYR A 148 17.65 -3.46 16.86
C TYR A 148 16.41 -3.88 16.04
N MET A 149 15.77 -2.91 15.39
CA MET A 149 14.57 -3.19 14.59
C MET A 149 14.89 -4.06 13.38
N GLU A 150 16.04 -3.83 12.75
CA GLU A 150 16.47 -4.65 11.62
C GLU A 150 16.62 -6.11 12.01
N LYS A 151 17.22 -6.39 13.17
CA LYS A 151 17.37 -7.76 13.66
C LYS A 151 16.02 -8.43 13.89
N GLN A 152 15.05 -7.71 14.47
CA GLN A 152 13.72 -8.25 14.70
C GLN A 152 13.00 -8.55 13.40
N ALA A 153 13.10 -7.67 12.42
CA ALA A 153 12.48 -7.88 11.11
C ALA A 153 13.02 -9.16 10.45
N ARG A 154 14.32 -9.42 10.57
CA ARG A 154 14.93 -10.65 10.01
C ARG A 154 14.38 -11.90 10.65
N PHE A 155 14.16 -11.89 11.97
CA PHE A 155 13.58 -13.05 12.65
C PHE A 155 12.17 -13.36 12.15
N GLN A 156 11.41 -12.37 11.77
CA GLN A 156 10.05 -12.57 11.28
C GLN A 156 10.01 -13.19 9.89
N HIS A 157 11.15 -13.21 9.17
CA HIS A 157 11.21 -13.69 7.80
C HIS A 157 11.90 -15.03 7.64
N ILE A 158 12.31 -15.64 8.72
CA ILE A 158 12.96 -16.95 8.67
C ILE A 158 11.94 -18.10 8.61
#